data_91c6e03914837076926f9c047f4035d7
#
_entry.id   91c6e03914837076926f9c047f4035d7
#
_cell.length_a   1.000
_cell.length_b   1.000
_cell.length_c   1.000
_cell.angle_alpha   90.00
_cell.angle_beta   90.00
_cell.angle_gamma   90.00
#
_symmetry.space_group_name_H-M   'P 1'
#
loop_
_entity.id
_entity.type
_entity.pdbx_description
1 polymer ?
#
loop_
_entity_poly.entity_id
_entity_poly.type
_entity_poly.pdbx_seq_one_letter_code
_entity_poly.pdbx_strand_id
1 'polypeptide(L)' 'MEERELYKDLYAELEKYENRGVSIRLNNQPASPMQIVTAHMVKEENAYMRDYVWDDKGDVKEIVYHSISNS' A
#
# COMPACT_ATOMS: atom_id res chain seq x y z
N MET A 1 -4.94 10.79 18.37
CA MET A 1 -5.41 9.69 17.53
C MET A 1 -4.50 8.49 17.67
N GLU A 2 -5.06 7.33 17.85
CA GLU A 2 -4.27 6.13 18.01
C GLU A 2 -3.77 5.62 16.67
N GLU A 3 -2.57 5.03 16.71
CA GLU A 3 -1.98 4.46 15.51
C GLU A 3 -2.85 3.39 14.88
N ARG A 4 -3.58 2.64 15.71
CA ARG A 4 -4.46 1.59 15.20
C ARG A 4 -5.48 2.09 14.20
N GLU A 5 -6.01 3.28 14.42
CA GLU A 5 -7.02 3.82 13.52
C GLU A 5 -6.43 4.15 12.17
N LEU A 6 -5.20 4.65 12.15
CA LEU A 6 -4.53 4.95 10.90
C LEU A 6 -4.31 3.69 10.07
N TYR A 7 -3.88 2.62 10.71
CA TYR A 7 -3.64 1.37 10.00
C TYR A 7 -4.94 0.70 9.58
N LYS A 8 -5.98 0.87 10.38
CA LYS A 8 -7.28 0.33 10.03
C LYS A 8 -7.83 0.98 8.76
N ASP A 9 -7.66 2.29 8.66
CA ASP A 9 -8.10 3.03 7.47
C ASP A 9 -7.28 2.63 6.25
N LEU A 10 -5.98 2.47 6.44
CA LEU A 10 -5.11 2.02 5.35
C LEU A 10 -5.52 0.65 4.86
N TYR A 11 -5.77 -0.26 5.79
CA TYR A 11 -6.20 -1.60 5.43
C TYR A 11 -7.51 -1.59 4.64
N ALA A 12 -8.48 -0.82 5.12
CA ALA A 12 -9.78 -0.74 4.47
C ALA A 12 -9.66 -0.17 3.07
N GLU A 13 -8.82 0.85 2.90
CA GLU A 13 -8.59 1.45 1.59
C GLU A 13 -7.99 0.45 0.62
N LEU A 14 -6.96 -0.26 1.07
CA LEU A 14 -6.29 -1.23 0.21
C LEU A 14 -7.20 -2.39 -0.14
N GLU A 15 -8.03 -2.80 0.80
CA GLU A 15 -8.98 -3.88 0.55
C GLU A 15 -9.98 -3.47 -0.51
N LYS A 16 -10.42 -2.22 -0.51
CA LYS A 16 -11.33 -1.73 -1.54
C LYS A 16 -10.69 -1.80 -2.92
N TYR A 17 -9.43 -1.41 -3.01
CA TYR A 17 -8.73 -1.49 -4.29
C TYR A 17 -8.59 -2.92 -4.75
N GLU A 18 -8.22 -3.81 -3.81
CA GLU A 18 -8.07 -5.21 -4.16
C GLU A 18 -9.37 -5.81 -4.67
N ASN A 19 -10.49 -5.44 -4.04
CA ASN A 19 -11.81 -5.93 -4.47
C ASN A 19 -12.20 -5.44 -5.85
N ARG A 20 -11.57 -4.38 -6.32
CA ARG A 20 -11.81 -3.85 -7.66
C ARG A 20 -10.87 -4.46 -8.69
N GLY A 21 -10.00 -5.36 -8.28
CA GLY A 21 -9.04 -5.97 -9.17
C GLY A 21 -7.72 -5.22 -9.29
N VAL A 22 -7.49 -4.25 -8.42
CA VAL A 22 -6.24 -3.51 -8.41
C VAL A 22 -5.17 -4.36 -7.74
N SER A 23 -4.01 -4.48 -8.38
CA SER A 23 -2.89 -5.22 -7.81
C SER A 23 -2.14 -4.36 -6.81
N ILE A 24 -1.63 -5.00 -5.77
CA ILE A 24 -0.82 -4.30 -4.77
C ILE A 24 0.54 -4.96 -4.73
N ARG A 25 1.58 -4.16 -4.76
CA ARG A 25 2.95 -4.64 -4.73
C ARG A 25 3.75 -3.94 -3.66
N LEU A 26 4.70 -4.67 -3.11
CA LEU A 26 5.67 -4.14 -2.16
C LEU A 26 7.05 -4.51 -2.65
N ASN A 27 7.84 -3.51 -3.03
CA ASN A 27 9.18 -3.72 -3.57
C ASN A 27 9.20 -4.73 -4.71
N ASN A 28 8.28 -4.56 -5.66
CA ASN A 28 8.16 -5.39 -6.86
C ASN A 28 7.67 -6.81 -6.59
N GLN A 29 7.13 -7.07 -5.42
CA GLN A 29 6.55 -8.38 -5.13
C GLN A 29 5.08 -8.22 -4.79
N PRO A 30 4.24 -9.15 -5.23
CA PRO A 30 2.83 -9.09 -4.88
C PRO A 30 2.65 -9.06 -3.36
N ALA A 31 1.72 -8.25 -2.90
CA ALA A 31 1.46 -8.12 -1.47
C ALA A 31 -0.03 -8.00 -1.23
N SER A 32 -0.46 -8.44 -0.07
CA SER A 32 -1.84 -8.29 0.35
C SER A 32 -1.98 -7.01 1.17
N PRO A 33 -3.21 -6.50 1.36
CA PRO A 33 -3.40 -5.34 2.23
C PRO A 33 -2.82 -5.54 3.62
N MET A 34 -2.94 -6.74 4.17
CA MET A 34 -2.40 -7.03 5.49
C MET A 34 -0.88 -6.96 5.50
N GLN A 35 -0.24 -7.41 4.42
CA GLN A 35 1.21 -7.32 4.33
C GLN A 35 1.69 -5.88 4.30
N ILE A 36 0.96 -5.03 3.60
CA ILE A 36 1.31 -3.61 3.55
C ILE A 36 1.16 -2.97 4.94
N VAL A 37 0.05 -3.25 5.60
CA VAL A 37 -0.20 -2.72 6.94
C VAL A 37 0.88 -3.19 7.91
N THR A 38 1.21 -4.47 7.87
CA THR A 38 2.23 -5.02 8.75
C THR A 38 3.58 -4.37 8.49
N ALA A 39 3.91 -4.15 7.22
CA ALA A 39 5.17 -3.51 6.88
C ALA A 39 5.24 -2.09 7.42
N HIS A 40 4.13 -1.36 7.35
CA HIS A 40 4.10 0.01 7.88
C HIS A 40 4.21 0.03 9.40
N MET A 41 3.65 -0.97 10.06
CA MET A 41 3.74 -1.07 11.51
C MET A 41 5.16 -1.38 11.98
N VAL A 42 5.87 -2.20 11.21
CA VAL A 42 7.24 -2.58 11.56
C VAL A 42 8.20 -1.44 11.30
N LYS A 43 8.03 -0.75 10.16
CA LYS A 43 8.88 0.39 9.83
C LYS A 43 8.12 1.67 10.08
N GLU A 44 8.48 2.36 11.12
CA GLU A 44 7.89 3.64 11.41
C GLU A 44 8.52 4.71 10.51
N GLU A 45 7.99 5.90 10.57
CA GLU A 45 8.59 7.07 9.94
C GLU A 45 8.55 7.12 8.42
N ASN A 46 7.42 6.76 7.85
CA ASN A 46 7.23 7.00 6.42
C ASN A 46 8.31 6.37 5.55
N ALA A 47 8.63 5.14 5.85
CA ALA A 47 9.67 4.44 5.13
C ALA A 47 9.23 3.95 3.76
N TYR A 48 8.04 4.29 3.32
CA TYR A 48 7.52 3.81 2.05
C TYR A 48 6.97 4.94 1.20
N MET A 49 7.18 4.84 -0.10
CA MET A 49 6.59 5.73 -1.09
C MET A 49 5.54 4.95 -1.84
N ARG A 50 4.38 5.56 -2.06
CA ARG A 50 3.29 4.92 -2.79
C ARG A 50 3.24 5.49 -4.19
N ASP A 51 3.27 4.60 -5.19
CA ASP A 51 3.10 4.95 -6.58
C ASP A 51 1.85 4.29 -7.13
N TYR A 52 1.22 4.95 -8.07
CA TYR A 52 0.05 4.41 -8.75
C TYR A 52 0.38 4.13 -10.21
N VAL A 53 -0.09 3.00 -10.70
CA VAL A 53 -0.03 2.68 -12.12
C VAL A 53 -1.45 2.79 -12.66
N TRP A 54 -1.63 3.54 -13.73
CA TRP A 54 -2.95 3.82 -14.29
C TRP A 54 -3.14 3.01 -15.57
N ASP A 55 -4.39 2.65 -15.85
CA ASP A 55 -4.70 1.98 -17.11
C ASP A 55 -5.06 3.02 -18.18
N ASP A 56 -5.43 2.52 -19.36
CA ASP A 56 -5.75 3.40 -20.49
C ASP A 56 -6.98 4.25 -20.26
N LYS A 57 -7.83 3.85 -19.34
CA LYS A 57 -9.06 4.56 -19.05
C LYS A 57 -8.91 5.58 -17.93
N GLY A 58 -7.74 5.66 -17.34
CA GLY A 58 -7.50 6.57 -16.24
C GLY A 58 -7.85 6.00 -14.88
N ASP A 59 -8.08 4.71 -14.79
CA ASP A 59 -8.34 4.06 -13.51
C ASP A 59 -7.05 3.48 -12.93
N VAL A 60 -6.99 3.38 -11.61
CA VAL A 60 -5.85 2.77 -10.96
C VAL A 60 -5.85 1.28 -11.25
N LYS A 61 -4.75 0.80 -11.79
CA LYS A 61 -4.56 -0.59 -12.15
C LYS A 61 -3.69 -1.29 -11.12
N GLU A 62 -2.75 -0.57 -10.52
CA GLU A 62 -1.80 -1.15 -9.59
C GLU A 62 -1.34 -0.10 -8.61
N ILE A 63 -1.11 -0.52 -7.38
CA ILE A 63 -0.52 0.33 -6.34
C ILE A 63 0.80 -0.32 -5.94
N VAL A 64 1.88 0.45 -6.02
CA VAL A 64 3.22 -0.06 -5.73
C VAL A 64 3.81 0.71 -4.56
N TYR A 65 4.24 0.00 -3.55
CA TYR A 65 4.95 0.58 -2.42
C TYR A 65 6.43 0.32 -2.56
N HIS A 66 7.21 1.35 -2.40
CA HIS A 66 8.66 1.26 -2.47
C HIS A 66 9.26 1.60 -1.13
N SER A 67 10.12 0.73 -0.65
CA SER A 67 10.86 0.99 0.56
C SER A 67 11.88 2.08 0.29
N ILE A 68 11.93 3.08 1.16
CA ILE A 68 12.90 4.15 1.05
C ILE A 68 14.04 3.85 2.01
N SER A 69 15.23 3.76 1.47
CA SER A 69 16.41 3.50 2.28
C SER A 69 17.13 4.80 2.56
N ASN A 70 17.49 5.01 3.81
CA ASN A 70 18.21 6.19 4.23
C ASN A 70 19.65 5.91 4.61
N SER A 71 20.10 4.75 4.28
CA SER A 71 21.47 4.38 4.64
C SER A 71 22.52 5.02 3.75
#